data_a9e1ce3e0027ca09b0418695e4064a02
#
_entry.id   a9e1ce3e0027ca09b0418695e4064a02
#
_cell.length_a   1.000
_cell.length_b   1.000
_cell.length_c   1.000
_cell.angle_alpha   90.00
_cell.angle_beta   90.00
_cell.angle_gamma   90.00
#
_symmetry.space_group_name_H-M   'P 1'
#
loop_
_entity.id
_entity.type
_entity.pdbx_description
1 polymer ?
#
loop_
_entity_poly.entity_id
_entity_poly.type
_entity_poly.pdbx_seq_one_letter_code
_entity_poly.pdbx_strand_id
1 'polypeptide(L)'
;FGELGMETGQWVGTSMGGAIGAVCAASTYEPRLQGRITRLLLNDNAPELASAALQRIRAYAGQPPAFDTVLELEMFFRQVYQPYGWLSDAQWRHLTETSTRRLPDGRVTPHYDPAMVQQFTHHENDYLIWDHYDALDIPVLCLRGVNSDLVLPATIAEMQRRGPGQRGLLQVVEVPGCG
;
A
#
# COMPACT_ATOMS: atom_id res chain seq x y z
N PHE A 1 12.15 13.08 8.72
CA PHE A 1 13.15 13.95 8.06
C PHE A 1 14.13 14.54 9.07
N GLY A 2 13.67 15.28 10.09
CA GLY A 2 14.56 15.95 11.06
C GLY A 2 15.50 15.00 11.81
N GLU A 3 14.99 13.89 12.35
CA GLU A 3 15.79 12.90 13.09
C GLU A 3 16.83 12.20 12.21
N LEU A 4 16.57 12.10 10.90
CA LEU A 4 17.49 11.50 9.94
C LEU A 4 18.44 12.52 9.30
N GLY A 5 18.36 13.81 9.67
CA GLY A 5 19.13 14.87 9.04
C GLY A 5 18.83 15.09 7.56
N MET A 6 17.66 14.63 7.09
CA MET A 6 17.24 14.76 5.68
C MET A 6 16.45 16.04 5.47
N GLU A 7 16.82 16.83 4.46
CA GLU A 7 16.03 18.00 4.05
C GLU A 7 14.90 17.61 3.12
N THR A 8 15.17 16.72 2.16
CA THR A 8 14.22 16.24 1.18
C THR A 8 14.39 14.73 0.97
N GLY A 9 13.38 14.09 0.36
CA GLY A 9 13.43 12.68 0.03
C GLY A 9 12.47 12.30 -1.09
N GLN A 10 12.59 11.07 -1.57
CA GLN A 10 11.60 10.42 -2.43
C GLN A 10 10.84 9.41 -1.59
N TRP A 11 9.54 9.29 -1.82
CA TRP A 11 8.69 8.36 -1.07
C TRP A 11 8.27 7.19 -1.95
N VAL A 12 8.48 5.98 -1.45
CA VAL A 12 7.97 4.75 -2.06
C VAL A 12 6.98 4.14 -1.08
N GLY A 13 5.75 3.99 -1.50
CA GLY A 13 4.69 3.46 -0.63
C GLY A 13 3.86 2.38 -1.30
N THR A 14 3.78 1.21 -0.66
CA THR A 14 2.88 0.13 -1.05
C THR A 14 1.59 0.25 -0.23
N SER A 15 0.43 0.12 -0.87
CA SER A 15 -0.89 0.14 -0.21
C SER A 15 -1.02 1.33 0.75
N MET A 16 -1.29 1.13 2.04
CA MET A 16 -1.39 2.18 3.06
C MET A 16 -0.16 3.11 3.08
N GLY A 17 1.05 2.59 2.83
CA GLY A 17 2.25 3.42 2.73
C GLY A 17 2.21 4.42 1.58
N GLY A 18 1.52 4.08 0.49
CA GLY A 18 1.25 4.98 -0.64
C GLY A 18 0.26 6.08 -0.26
N ALA A 19 -0.84 5.75 0.44
CA ALA A 19 -1.81 6.72 0.92
C ALA A 19 -1.17 7.73 1.89
N ILE A 20 -0.39 7.25 2.87
CA ILE A 20 0.37 8.10 3.80
C ILE A 20 1.32 9.03 3.03
N GLY A 21 2.04 8.48 2.05
CA GLY A 21 2.97 9.26 1.22
C GLY A 21 2.27 10.37 0.45
N ALA A 22 1.10 10.10 -0.13
CA ALA A 22 0.30 11.09 -0.85
C ALA A 22 -0.20 12.20 0.07
N VAL A 23 -0.75 11.85 1.24
CA VAL A 23 -1.22 12.82 2.24
C VAL A 23 -0.06 13.70 2.75
N CYS A 24 1.09 13.10 3.04
CA CYS A 24 2.28 13.82 3.48
C CYS A 24 2.85 14.74 2.38
N ALA A 25 2.89 14.26 1.13
CA ALA A 25 3.41 15.03 0.01
C ALA A 25 2.50 16.22 -0.37
N ALA A 26 1.19 16.06 -0.24
CA ALA A 26 0.22 17.14 -0.44
C ALA A 26 0.37 18.27 0.57
N SER A 27 0.95 17.98 1.77
CA SER A 27 1.22 18.96 2.84
C SER A 27 0.00 19.74 3.32
N THR A 28 -1.20 19.24 3.06
CA THR A 28 -2.46 19.92 3.38
C THR A 28 -2.73 20.01 4.89
N TYR A 29 -2.27 19.00 5.64
CA TYR A 29 -2.42 18.94 7.09
C TYR A 29 -1.16 19.39 7.86
N GLU A 30 0.01 19.27 7.25
CA GLU A 30 1.29 19.54 7.92
C GLU A 30 2.19 20.38 7.01
N PRO A 31 2.08 21.71 7.09
CA PRO A 31 2.86 22.62 6.24
C PRO A 31 4.39 22.43 6.32
N ARG A 32 4.90 21.87 7.44
CA ARG A 32 6.34 21.56 7.60
C ARG A 32 6.85 20.47 6.65
N LEU A 33 5.94 19.71 6.03
CA LEU A 33 6.27 18.72 5.02
C LEU A 33 6.36 19.30 3.60
N GLN A 34 5.93 20.56 3.40
CA GLN A 34 5.95 21.21 2.09
C GLN A 34 7.35 21.15 1.45
N GLY A 35 7.43 20.61 0.24
CA GLY A 35 8.68 20.44 -0.49
C GLY A 35 9.63 19.36 0.06
N ARG A 36 9.28 18.67 1.15
CA ARG A 36 10.13 17.62 1.72
C ARG A 36 10.10 16.34 0.90
N ILE A 37 8.94 15.98 0.36
CA ILE A 37 8.80 14.85 -0.55
C ILE A 37 8.84 15.39 -1.98
N THR A 38 9.83 14.98 -2.75
CA THR A 38 10.09 15.50 -4.09
C THR A 38 9.61 14.59 -5.21
N ARG A 39 9.35 13.33 -4.92
CA ARG A 39 8.75 12.33 -5.82
C ARG A 39 7.98 11.31 -5.00
N LEU A 40 6.89 10.80 -5.57
CA LEU A 40 6.04 9.79 -4.96
C LEU A 40 5.91 8.59 -5.88
N LEU A 41 6.18 7.38 -5.36
CA LEU A 41 5.83 6.12 -6.00
C LEU A 41 4.70 5.47 -5.22
N LEU A 42 3.59 5.22 -5.90
CA LEU A 42 2.44 4.46 -5.42
C LEU A 42 2.54 3.04 -5.97
N ASN A 43 2.80 2.07 -5.11
CA ASN A 43 2.83 0.67 -5.50
C ASN A 43 1.48 0.03 -5.15
N ASP A 44 0.70 -0.25 -6.18
CA ASP A 44 -0.66 -0.77 -6.14
C ASP A 44 -1.53 -0.01 -5.13
N ASN A 45 -1.51 1.32 -5.25
CA ASN A 45 -2.32 2.24 -4.47
C ASN A 45 -2.79 3.41 -5.32
N ALA A 46 -3.92 3.99 -4.96
CA ALA A 46 -4.56 5.09 -5.66
C ALA A 46 -5.38 5.96 -4.69
N PRO A 47 -5.83 7.16 -5.11
CA PRO A 47 -6.68 8.04 -4.29
C PRO A 47 -8.03 7.45 -3.88
N GLU A 48 -8.45 6.40 -4.56
CA GLU A 48 -9.65 5.62 -4.26
C GLU A 48 -9.38 4.15 -4.56
N LEU A 49 -9.71 3.29 -3.61
CA LEU A 49 -9.53 1.85 -3.71
C LEU A 49 -10.88 1.15 -3.88
N ALA A 50 -10.90 0.03 -4.60
CA ALA A 50 -12.12 -0.73 -4.82
C ALA A 50 -12.70 -1.24 -3.51
N SER A 51 -13.96 -0.93 -3.24
CA SER A 51 -14.64 -1.28 -1.98
C SER A 51 -14.69 -2.79 -1.74
N ALA A 52 -14.84 -3.60 -2.79
CA ALA A 52 -14.82 -5.06 -2.68
C ALA A 52 -13.46 -5.59 -2.18
N ALA A 53 -12.35 -5.01 -2.66
CA ALA A 53 -11.02 -5.37 -2.20
C ALA A 53 -10.79 -4.96 -0.73
N LEU A 54 -11.25 -3.76 -0.34
CA LEU A 54 -11.18 -3.31 1.05
C LEU A 54 -12.01 -4.22 1.98
N GLN A 55 -13.20 -4.65 1.57
CA GLN A 55 -14.02 -5.60 2.31
C GLN A 55 -13.31 -6.96 2.48
N ARG A 56 -12.65 -7.44 1.43
CA ARG A 56 -11.85 -8.68 1.48
C ARG A 56 -10.69 -8.55 2.47
N ILE A 57 -9.94 -7.45 2.42
CA ILE A 57 -8.83 -7.19 3.36
C ILE A 57 -9.35 -7.13 4.81
N ARG A 58 -10.46 -6.42 5.04
CA ARG A 58 -11.10 -6.32 6.36
C ARG A 58 -11.48 -7.68 6.93
N ALA A 59 -11.92 -8.62 6.09
CA ALA A 59 -12.38 -9.93 6.54
C ALA A 59 -11.26 -10.78 7.19
N TYR A 60 -9.99 -10.64 6.73
CA TYR A 60 -8.88 -11.41 7.30
C TYR A 60 -7.94 -10.61 8.22
N ALA A 61 -7.91 -9.28 8.10
CA ALA A 61 -6.92 -8.46 8.80
C ALA A 61 -7.14 -8.41 10.33
N GLY A 62 -8.38 -8.53 10.80
CA GLY A 62 -8.72 -8.37 12.22
C GLY A 62 -8.37 -9.57 13.10
N GLN A 63 -8.18 -10.75 12.53
CA GLN A 63 -7.88 -11.99 13.25
C GLN A 63 -6.78 -12.77 12.53
N PRO A 64 -5.51 -12.35 12.65
CA PRO A 64 -4.41 -13.06 12.02
C PRO A 64 -4.31 -14.49 12.59
N PRO A 65 -4.21 -15.51 11.72
CA PRO A 65 -4.09 -16.88 12.16
C PRO A 65 -2.74 -17.13 12.86
N ALA A 66 -2.70 -18.11 13.73
CA ALA A 66 -1.47 -18.59 14.37
C ALA A 66 -1.17 -20.02 13.93
N PHE A 67 0.11 -20.31 13.68
CA PHE A 67 0.60 -21.58 13.15
C PHE A 67 1.71 -22.14 14.05
N ASP A 68 1.87 -23.43 14.09
CA ASP A 68 2.91 -24.08 14.88
C ASP A 68 4.30 -23.90 14.24
N THR A 69 4.35 -23.77 12.91
CA THR A 69 5.60 -23.68 12.17
C THR A 69 5.59 -22.50 11.18
N VAL A 70 6.81 -22.01 10.85
CA VAL A 70 7.01 -21.00 9.80
C VAL A 70 6.60 -21.54 8.42
N LEU A 71 6.73 -22.84 8.19
CA LEU A 71 6.33 -23.48 6.93
C LEU A 71 4.82 -23.39 6.72
N GLU A 72 4.02 -23.64 7.76
CA GLU A 72 2.56 -23.49 7.68
C GLU A 72 2.16 -22.03 7.41
N LEU A 73 2.84 -21.08 8.02
CA LEU A 73 2.65 -19.66 7.73
C LEU A 73 3.05 -19.31 6.28
N GLU A 74 4.11 -19.90 5.74
CA GLU A 74 4.49 -19.75 4.33
C GLU A 74 3.39 -20.26 3.40
N MET A 75 2.84 -21.44 3.68
CA MET A 75 1.73 -22.01 2.90
C MET A 75 0.49 -21.09 2.93
N PHE A 76 0.19 -20.51 4.07
CA PHE A 76 -0.87 -19.52 4.20
C PHE A 76 -0.57 -18.27 3.37
N PHE A 77 0.63 -17.72 3.42
CA PHE A 77 1.00 -16.56 2.61
C PHE A 77 0.95 -16.84 1.11
N ARG A 78 1.39 -18.00 0.67
CA ARG A 78 1.29 -18.42 -0.75
C ARG A 78 -0.16 -18.45 -1.23
N GLN A 79 -1.11 -18.78 -0.36
CA GLN A 79 -2.53 -18.77 -0.67
C GLN A 79 -3.10 -17.35 -0.69
N VAL A 80 -2.87 -16.56 0.36
CA VAL A 80 -3.45 -15.22 0.55
C VAL A 80 -2.85 -14.21 -0.43
N TYR A 81 -1.55 -14.32 -0.68
CA TYR A 81 -0.81 -13.42 -1.57
C TYR A 81 -0.59 -13.97 -2.97
N GLN A 82 -1.33 -15.00 -3.35
CA GLN A 82 -1.32 -15.53 -4.72
C GLN A 82 -1.50 -14.44 -5.80
N PRO A 83 -2.32 -13.39 -5.59
CA PRO A 83 -2.45 -12.30 -6.56
C PRO A 83 -1.16 -11.50 -6.81
N TYR A 84 -0.16 -11.56 -5.92
CA TYR A 84 1.15 -10.90 -6.15
C TYR A 84 1.85 -11.42 -7.41
N GLY A 85 1.37 -12.52 -7.98
CA GLY A 85 1.93 -13.14 -9.17
C GLY A 85 2.95 -14.22 -8.83
N TRP A 86 3.80 -14.53 -9.81
CA TRP A 86 4.79 -15.59 -9.63
C TRP A 86 5.96 -15.12 -8.77
N LEU A 87 6.22 -15.88 -7.70
CA LEU A 87 7.40 -15.73 -6.85
C LEU A 87 8.13 -17.09 -6.78
N SER A 88 9.46 -17.07 -6.79
CA SER A 88 10.28 -18.26 -6.53
C SER A 88 10.16 -18.70 -5.07
N ASP A 89 10.53 -19.95 -4.78
CA ASP A 89 10.52 -20.45 -3.39
C ASP A 89 11.43 -19.64 -2.46
N ALA A 90 12.54 -19.14 -2.97
CA ALA A 90 13.43 -18.26 -2.20
C ALA A 90 12.76 -16.91 -1.84
N GLN A 91 11.99 -16.34 -2.76
CA GLN A 91 11.23 -15.12 -2.51
C GLN A 91 10.08 -15.35 -1.53
N TRP A 92 9.34 -16.46 -1.66
CA TRP A 92 8.30 -16.83 -0.69
C TRP A 92 8.87 -17.00 0.71
N ARG A 93 10.01 -17.70 0.83
CA ARG A 93 10.70 -17.88 2.11
C ARG A 93 11.12 -16.54 2.71
N HIS A 94 11.76 -15.69 1.92
CA HIS A 94 12.19 -14.36 2.37
C HIS A 94 11.00 -13.50 2.83
N LEU A 95 9.92 -13.46 2.04
CA LEU A 95 8.69 -12.75 2.41
C LEU A 95 8.13 -13.28 3.75
N THR A 96 8.09 -14.59 3.92
CA THR A 96 7.59 -15.21 5.15
C THR A 96 8.46 -14.85 6.35
N GLU A 97 9.77 -15.01 6.23
CA GLU A 97 10.73 -14.72 7.31
C GLU A 97 10.64 -13.26 7.77
N THR A 98 10.52 -12.33 6.82
CA THR A 98 10.44 -10.89 7.10
C THR A 98 9.06 -10.44 7.58
N SER A 99 8.03 -11.26 7.40
CA SER A 99 6.64 -10.97 7.77
C SER A 99 6.12 -11.83 8.92
N THR A 100 7.01 -12.47 9.67
CA THR A 100 6.67 -13.35 10.79
C THR A 100 6.88 -12.67 12.14
N ARG A 101 5.91 -12.82 13.02
CA ARG A 101 6.02 -12.53 14.45
C ARG A 101 5.83 -13.81 15.26
N ARG A 102 6.69 -14.03 16.26
CA ARG A 102 6.55 -15.14 17.21
C ARG A 102 5.66 -14.73 18.38
N LEU A 103 4.72 -15.59 18.73
CA LEU A 103 3.83 -15.43 19.88
C LEU A 103 4.50 -15.95 21.18
N PRO A 104 4.00 -15.53 22.36
CA PRO A 104 4.53 -16.00 23.64
C PRO A 104 4.47 -17.53 23.84
N ASP A 105 3.51 -18.20 23.20
CA ASP A 105 3.34 -19.67 23.25
C ASP A 105 4.24 -20.42 22.24
N GLY A 106 5.10 -19.69 21.51
CA GLY A 106 6.04 -20.23 20.54
C GLY A 106 5.51 -20.34 19.12
N ARG A 107 4.20 -20.22 18.91
CA ARG A 107 3.60 -20.20 17.57
C ARG A 107 4.01 -18.96 16.77
N VAL A 108 3.77 -18.98 15.48
CA VAL A 108 4.04 -17.87 14.56
C VAL A 108 2.76 -17.33 13.95
N THR A 109 2.76 -16.04 13.63
CA THR A 109 1.64 -15.31 13.04
C THR A 109 2.17 -14.23 12.10
N PRO A 110 1.36 -13.70 11.16
CA PRO A 110 1.73 -12.49 10.44
C PRO A 110 2.12 -11.37 11.41
N HIS A 111 3.14 -10.58 11.06
CA HIS A 111 3.74 -9.63 12.00
C HIS A 111 2.95 -8.32 12.18
N TYR A 112 1.95 -8.05 11.34
CA TYR A 112 1.16 -6.83 11.46
C TYR A 112 0.33 -6.79 12.76
N ASP A 113 0.00 -5.59 13.22
CA ASP A 113 -0.88 -5.40 14.36
C ASP A 113 -2.34 -5.64 13.95
N PRO A 114 -3.07 -6.57 14.61
CA PRO A 114 -4.49 -6.79 14.32
C PRO A 114 -5.36 -5.53 14.49
N ALA A 115 -4.93 -4.58 15.33
CA ALA A 115 -5.63 -3.31 15.52
C ALA A 115 -5.69 -2.47 14.23
N MET A 116 -4.87 -2.77 13.22
CA MET A 116 -4.95 -2.10 11.92
C MET A 116 -6.34 -2.22 11.26
N VAL A 117 -7.13 -3.23 11.61
CA VAL A 117 -8.50 -3.37 11.10
C VAL A 117 -9.40 -2.21 11.50
N GLN A 118 -9.09 -1.51 12.59
CA GLN A 118 -9.87 -0.37 13.09
C GLN A 118 -9.95 0.77 12.07
N GLN A 119 -8.94 0.94 11.21
CA GLN A 119 -8.98 1.93 10.13
C GLN A 119 -10.16 1.68 9.16
N PHE A 120 -10.51 0.42 8.92
CA PHE A 120 -11.61 0.06 8.02
C PHE A 120 -13.00 0.10 8.71
N THR A 121 -13.05 0.24 10.03
CA THR A 121 -14.31 0.25 10.80
C THR A 121 -14.65 1.61 11.35
N HIS A 122 -13.65 2.41 11.71
CA HIS A 122 -13.82 3.73 12.31
C HIS A 122 -13.44 4.87 11.36
N HIS A 123 -12.71 4.56 10.28
CA HIS A 123 -12.13 5.52 9.35
C HIS A 123 -12.31 5.06 7.90
N GLU A 124 -13.53 4.68 7.54
CA GLU A 124 -13.85 4.10 6.23
C GLU A 124 -13.48 5.00 5.04
N ASN A 125 -13.47 6.32 5.25
CA ASN A 125 -13.18 7.31 4.21
C ASN A 125 -11.70 7.72 4.14
N ASP A 126 -10.83 7.21 5.02
CA ASP A 126 -9.41 7.62 5.04
C ASP A 126 -8.64 7.16 3.79
N TYR A 127 -9.21 6.24 3.00
CA TYR A 127 -8.68 5.82 1.70
C TYR A 127 -9.30 6.56 0.52
N LEU A 128 -10.22 7.52 0.76
CA LEU A 128 -10.75 8.41 -0.27
C LEU A 128 -10.00 9.74 -0.19
N ILE A 129 -8.84 9.82 -0.84
CA ILE A 129 -7.88 10.90 -0.70
C ILE A 129 -7.71 11.76 -1.96
N TRP A 130 -8.79 11.92 -2.74
CA TRP A 130 -8.75 12.69 -3.98
C TRP A 130 -8.29 14.13 -3.78
N ASP A 131 -8.70 14.80 -2.70
CA ASP A 131 -8.31 16.18 -2.41
C ASP A 131 -6.81 16.31 -2.18
N HIS A 132 -6.18 15.31 -1.52
CA HIS A 132 -4.74 15.26 -1.36
C HIS A 132 -4.04 14.98 -2.68
N TYR A 133 -4.58 14.04 -3.48
CA TYR A 133 -4.04 13.74 -4.80
C TYR A 133 -4.07 14.96 -5.71
N ASP A 134 -5.16 15.70 -5.73
CA ASP A 134 -5.31 16.91 -6.54
C ASP A 134 -4.33 18.03 -6.13
N ALA A 135 -3.94 18.06 -4.86
CA ALA A 135 -2.98 19.02 -4.33
C ALA A 135 -1.51 18.66 -4.60
N LEU A 136 -1.22 17.44 -5.09
CA LEU A 136 0.16 17.03 -5.40
C LEU A 136 0.70 17.81 -6.59
N ASP A 137 1.82 18.50 -6.43
CA ASP A 137 2.54 19.23 -7.47
C ASP A 137 3.92 18.64 -7.79
N ILE A 138 4.12 17.38 -7.43
CA ILE A 138 5.36 16.60 -7.61
C ILE A 138 5.15 15.45 -8.60
N PRO A 139 6.23 14.92 -9.23
CA PRO A 139 6.14 13.72 -10.04
C PRO A 139 5.62 12.52 -9.25
N VAL A 140 4.63 11.83 -9.83
CA VAL A 140 4.02 10.62 -9.28
C VAL A 140 4.21 9.46 -10.25
N LEU A 141 4.76 8.36 -9.77
CA LEU A 141 4.79 7.06 -10.47
C LEU A 141 3.78 6.14 -9.80
N CYS A 142 2.79 5.67 -10.56
CA CYS A 142 1.85 4.65 -10.12
C CYS A 142 2.20 3.31 -10.80
N LEU A 143 2.57 2.32 -10.00
CA LEU A 143 2.69 0.93 -10.43
C LEU A 143 1.38 0.23 -10.13
N ARG A 144 0.78 -0.40 -11.13
CA ARG A 144 -0.46 -1.15 -11.01
C ARG A 144 -0.27 -2.55 -11.57
N GLY A 145 -0.62 -3.58 -10.81
CA GLY A 145 -0.76 -4.93 -11.38
C GLY A 145 -1.89 -4.96 -12.42
N VAL A 146 -1.67 -5.59 -13.57
CA VAL A 146 -2.73 -5.71 -14.61
C VAL A 146 -3.98 -6.38 -14.06
N ASN A 147 -3.80 -7.33 -13.13
CA ASN A 147 -4.89 -8.08 -12.48
C ASN A 147 -5.33 -7.46 -11.13
N SER A 148 -4.86 -6.26 -10.79
CA SER A 148 -5.22 -5.63 -9.51
C SER A 148 -6.73 -5.47 -9.38
N ASP A 149 -7.28 -5.99 -8.30
CA ASP A 149 -8.66 -5.79 -7.86
C ASP A 149 -8.80 -4.59 -6.91
N LEU A 150 -7.66 -4.02 -6.47
CA LEU A 150 -7.59 -2.90 -5.55
C LEU A 150 -7.61 -1.56 -6.29
N VAL A 151 -6.76 -1.42 -7.31
CA VAL A 151 -6.65 -0.23 -8.15
C VAL A 151 -7.27 -0.52 -9.52
N LEU A 152 -8.48 -0.02 -9.73
CA LEU A 152 -9.24 -0.30 -10.95
C LEU A 152 -8.77 0.57 -12.13
N PRO A 153 -8.93 0.11 -13.39
CA PRO A 153 -8.63 0.93 -14.57
C PRO A 153 -9.41 2.25 -14.61
N ALA A 154 -10.63 2.27 -14.08
CA ALA A 154 -11.44 3.49 -13.99
C ALA A 154 -10.79 4.53 -13.05
N THR A 155 -10.22 4.09 -11.93
CA THR A 155 -9.49 4.96 -11.00
C THR A 155 -8.24 5.53 -11.65
N ILE A 156 -7.49 4.72 -12.40
CA ILE A 156 -6.33 5.20 -13.18
C ILE A 156 -6.75 6.26 -14.20
N ALA A 157 -7.84 6.02 -14.93
CA ALA A 157 -8.35 6.99 -15.89
C ALA A 157 -8.75 8.32 -15.23
N GLU A 158 -9.28 8.27 -14.00
CA GLU A 158 -9.60 9.48 -13.23
C GLU A 158 -8.33 10.18 -12.73
N MET A 159 -7.33 9.43 -12.25
CA MET A 159 -6.02 9.98 -11.87
C MET A 159 -5.35 10.73 -13.02
N GLN A 160 -5.49 10.26 -14.26
CA GLN A 160 -4.93 10.92 -15.45
C GLN A 160 -5.60 12.27 -15.77
N ARG A 161 -6.85 12.45 -15.37
CA ARG A 161 -7.64 13.67 -15.62
C ARG A 161 -7.54 14.72 -14.52
N ARG A 162 -6.98 14.37 -13.36
CA ARG A 162 -6.94 15.19 -12.15
C ARG A 162 -5.52 15.38 -11.65
N GLY A 163 -5.36 16.35 -10.77
CA GLY A 163 -4.15 16.55 -10.00
C GLY A 163 -2.85 16.46 -10.81
N PRO A 164 -1.90 15.62 -10.40
CA PRO A 164 -0.65 15.44 -11.15
C PRO A 164 -0.88 14.88 -12.56
N GLY A 165 -1.93 14.08 -12.80
CA GLY A 165 -2.26 13.59 -14.14
C GLY A 165 -2.57 14.72 -15.10
N GLN A 166 -3.45 15.64 -14.75
CA GLN A 166 -3.79 16.81 -15.55
C GLN A 166 -2.57 17.74 -15.80
N ARG A 167 -1.62 17.75 -14.86
CA ARG A 167 -0.39 18.56 -14.96
C ARG A 167 0.76 17.86 -15.70
N GLY A 168 0.56 16.63 -16.20
CA GLY A 168 1.61 15.86 -16.89
C GLY A 168 2.70 15.33 -15.94
N LEU A 169 2.42 15.25 -14.65
CA LEU A 169 3.33 14.77 -13.61
C LEU A 169 3.07 13.30 -13.21
N LEU A 170 2.00 12.66 -13.71
CA LEU A 170 1.69 11.26 -13.46
C LEU A 170 2.28 10.37 -14.56
N GLN A 171 3.02 9.36 -14.15
CA GLN A 171 3.35 8.19 -14.96
C GLN A 171 2.65 6.96 -14.38
N VAL A 172 2.01 6.18 -15.23
CA VAL A 172 1.42 4.89 -14.85
C VAL A 172 2.16 3.78 -15.56
N VAL A 173 2.54 2.74 -14.81
CA VAL A 173 3.16 1.53 -15.34
C VAL A 173 2.31 0.34 -14.92
N GLU A 174 1.79 -0.40 -15.89
CA GLU A 174 1.10 -1.65 -15.66
C GLU A 174 2.09 -2.81 -15.64
N VAL A 175 2.05 -3.60 -14.57
CA VAL A 175 2.92 -4.76 -14.36
C VAL A 175 2.14 -6.02 -14.72
N PRO A 176 2.54 -6.78 -15.75
CA PRO A 176 1.82 -7.97 -16.18
C PRO A 176 1.96 -9.12 -15.18
N GLY A 177 0.92 -9.96 -15.11
CA GLY A 177 0.95 -11.21 -14.35
C GLY A 177 0.82 -11.08 -12.84
N CYS A 178 0.49 -9.89 -12.32
CA CYS A 178 0.26 -9.64 -10.90
C CYS A 178 -0.92 -8.67 -10.67
N GLY A 179 -1.40 -8.64 -9.40
CA GLY A 179 -2.48 -7.77 -8.97
C GLY A 179 -2.46 -7.50 -7.49
#